data_cd177ff9b849762af586e419b036f28e
#
_entry.id   cd177ff9b849762af586e419b036f28e
#
_cell.length_a   1.000
_cell.length_b   1.000
_cell.length_c   1.000
_cell.angle_alpha   90.00
_cell.angle_beta   90.00
_cell.angle_gamma   90.00
#
_symmetry.space_group_name_H-M   'P 1'
#
loop_
_entity.id
_entity.type
_entity.pdbx_description
1 polymer ?
#
loop_
_entity_poly.entity_id
_entity_poly.type
_entity_poly.pdbx_seq_one_letter_code
_entity_poly.pdbx_strand_id
1 'polypeptide(L)'
;MIYEDGIKVIVADASHEKYVDLILDTIREAAKKRGTGIAERTHEYVATKMKEGKAVLALDPSQQTELGDKFVGFSYIETWGNKSYVTTSGLIVHPDYQGRNIAKRIKDHTFTLARVRWPHAKIFSLTSGDAVMKMNTALGYVPVSFNQLTDDDAFWRGCRGCVNHPILEMKNRKFCICTGMLYDPAQHKGEPTPVEIFQEIMKEMAKRESPLPTSPKGEE
;
A
#
# COMPACT_ATOMS: atom_id res chain seq x y z
N MET A 1 5.50 8.24 9.37
CA MET A 1 6.93 7.89 9.60
C MET A 1 7.78 8.73 8.66
N ILE A 2 8.88 9.30 9.15
CA ILE A 2 9.88 10.03 8.33
C ILE A 2 11.10 9.14 8.23
N TYR A 3 11.61 8.94 7.02
CA TYR A 3 12.81 8.13 6.75
C TYR A 3 14.08 8.99 6.76
N GLU A 4 15.25 8.37 6.83
CA GLU A 4 16.56 9.06 6.87
C GLU A 4 16.80 10.00 5.69
N ASP A 5 16.23 9.70 4.51
CA ASP A 5 16.29 10.57 3.32
C ASP A 5 15.25 11.71 3.34
N GLY A 6 14.57 11.92 4.46
CA GLY A 6 13.57 12.97 4.68
C GLY A 6 12.18 12.64 4.13
N ILE A 7 12.00 11.58 3.36
CA ILE A 7 10.70 11.21 2.80
C ILE A 7 9.74 10.78 3.91
N LYS A 8 8.55 11.37 3.92
CA LYS A 8 7.47 11.10 4.86
C LYS A 8 6.47 10.12 4.24
N VAL A 9 6.21 8.99 4.90
CA VAL A 9 5.15 8.05 4.49
C VAL A 9 4.06 8.04 5.56
N ILE A 10 2.83 8.31 5.14
CA ILE A 10 1.67 8.51 6.02
C ILE A 10 0.43 7.79 5.51
N VAL A 11 -0.49 7.49 6.41
CA VAL A 11 -1.88 7.20 6.04
C VAL A 11 -2.57 8.52 5.73
N ALA A 12 -3.19 8.62 4.57
CA ALA A 12 -3.88 9.81 4.13
C ALA A 12 -5.24 9.96 4.83
N ASP A 13 -5.67 11.20 4.95
CA ASP A 13 -7.00 11.61 5.41
C ASP A 13 -7.63 12.63 4.43
N ALA A 14 -8.77 13.21 4.79
CA ALA A 14 -9.50 14.18 3.96
C ALA A 14 -8.66 15.41 3.57
N SER A 15 -7.70 15.85 4.40
CA SER A 15 -6.85 17.02 4.12
C SER A 15 -5.91 16.81 2.92
N HIS A 16 -5.71 15.54 2.52
CA HIS A 16 -4.84 15.14 1.42
C HIS A 16 -5.57 15.03 0.07
N GLU A 17 -6.89 15.29 0.02
CA GLU A 17 -7.69 15.28 -1.23
C GLU A 17 -7.09 16.16 -2.32
N LYS A 18 -6.43 17.24 -1.95
CA LYS A 18 -5.72 18.17 -2.84
C LYS A 18 -4.66 17.51 -3.75
N TYR A 19 -4.18 16.30 -3.41
CA TYR A 19 -3.22 15.56 -4.23
C TYR A 19 -3.87 14.62 -5.26
N VAL A 20 -5.20 14.47 -5.27
CA VAL A 20 -5.88 13.45 -6.07
C VAL A 20 -5.61 13.60 -7.56
N ASP A 21 -5.70 14.80 -8.10
CA ASP A 21 -5.50 15.04 -9.53
C ASP A 21 -4.06 14.69 -9.95
N LEU A 22 -3.07 15.08 -9.14
CA LEU A 22 -1.66 14.74 -9.38
C LEU A 22 -1.41 13.22 -9.31
N ILE A 23 -2.08 12.51 -8.40
CA ILE A 23 -2.03 11.05 -8.32
C ILE A 23 -2.60 10.43 -9.59
N LEU A 24 -3.76 10.90 -10.06
CA LEU A 24 -4.40 10.39 -11.27
C LEU A 24 -3.55 10.64 -12.52
N ASP A 25 -2.93 11.80 -12.63
CA ASP A 25 -1.99 12.13 -13.72
C ASP A 25 -0.79 11.19 -13.71
N THR A 26 -0.19 10.98 -12.52
CA THR A 26 0.94 10.06 -12.35
C THR A 26 0.56 8.62 -12.70
N ILE A 27 -0.66 8.17 -12.36
CA ILE A 27 -1.19 6.84 -12.75
C ILE A 27 -1.32 6.76 -14.27
N ARG A 28 -1.90 7.77 -14.93
CA ARG A 28 -2.09 7.80 -16.40
C ARG A 28 -0.77 7.75 -17.13
N GLU A 29 0.21 8.55 -16.72
CA GLU A 29 1.55 8.54 -17.31
C GLU A 29 2.26 7.20 -17.12
N ALA A 30 2.19 6.62 -15.92
CA ALA A 30 2.75 5.31 -15.66
C ALA A 30 2.09 4.20 -16.50
N ALA A 31 0.77 4.26 -16.72
CA ALA A 31 0.05 3.33 -17.57
C ALA A 31 0.50 3.43 -19.04
N LYS A 32 0.62 4.65 -19.57
CA LYS A 32 1.13 4.90 -20.94
C LYS A 32 2.55 4.35 -21.14
N LYS A 33 3.45 4.64 -20.17
CA LYS A 33 4.85 4.20 -20.25
C LYS A 33 5.00 2.67 -20.18
N ARG A 34 4.16 2.00 -19.42
CA ARG A 34 4.24 0.54 -19.27
C ARG A 34 3.61 -0.22 -20.44
N GLY A 35 2.65 0.38 -21.16
CA GLY A 35 1.87 -0.31 -22.20
C GLY A 35 1.04 -1.50 -21.68
N THR A 36 1.02 -1.74 -20.35
CA THR A 36 0.26 -2.80 -19.68
C THR A 36 -0.58 -2.21 -18.56
N GLY A 37 -1.71 -2.87 -18.27
CA GLY A 37 -2.80 -2.30 -17.54
C GLY A 37 -2.52 -1.82 -16.12
N ILE A 38 -2.57 -0.53 -15.94
CA ILE A 38 -3.01 0.07 -14.70
C ILE A 38 -4.46 0.52 -14.97
N ALA A 39 -5.41 -0.01 -14.21
CA ALA A 39 -6.81 0.37 -14.38
C ALA A 39 -7.00 1.83 -13.96
N GLU A 40 -7.77 2.58 -14.74
CA GLU A 40 -8.12 3.97 -14.45
C GLU A 40 -8.94 4.07 -13.15
N ARG A 41 -8.82 5.20 -12.48
CA ARG A 41 -9.56 5.54 -11.25
C ARG A 41 -10.21 6.91 -11.43
N THR A 42 -11.37 7.09 -10.81
CA THR A 42 -12.02 8.40 -10.74
C THR A 42 -11.48 9.23 -9.58
N HIS A 43 -11.61 10.55 -9.68
CA HIS A 43 -11.27 11.48 -8.60
C HIS A 43 -11.98 11.10 -7.30
N GLU A 44 -13.29 10.92 -7.36
CA GLU A 44 -14.13 10.56 -6.21
C GLU A 44 -13.67 9.25 -5.54
N TYR A 45 -13.30 8.24 -6.34
CA TYR A 45 -12.82 6.97 -5.81
C TYR A 45 -11.53 7.15 -4.99
N VAL A 46 -10.55 7.89 -5.51
CA VAL A 46 -9.26 8.13 -4.81
C VAL A 46 -9.49 9.01 -3.57
N ALA A 47 -10.27 10.07 -3.69
CA ALA A 47 -10.63 10.95 -2.57
C ALA A 47 -11.32 10.17 -1.43
N THR A 48 -12.22 9.25 -1.77
CA THR A 48 -12.88 8.38 -0.78
C THR A 48 -11.86 7.49 -0.04
N LYS A 49 -10.85 6.94 -0.73
CA LYS A 49 -9.80 6.13 -0.06
C LYS A 49 -9.00 6.97 0.94
N MET A 50 -8.76 8.24 0.66
CA MET A 50 -8.12 9.15 1.61
C MET A 50 -9.02 9.43 2.81
N LYS A 51 -10.25 9.87 2.58
CA LYS A 51 -11.25 10.17 3.63
C LYS A 51 -11.46 9.00 4.58
N GLU A 52 -11.45 7.78 4.07
CA GLU A 52 -11.61 6.55 4.84
C GLU A 52 -10.31 6.06 5.53
N GLY A 53 -9.18 6.75 5.36
CA GLY A 53 -7.88 6.31 5.86
C GLY A 53 -7.41 4.99 5.24
N LYS A 54 -7.79 4.73 3.99
CA LYS A 54 -7.42 3.54 3.22
C LYS A 54 -6.28 3.79 2.24
N ALA A 55 -5.77 5.01 2.16
CA ALA A 55 -4.68 5.39 1.27
C ALA A 55 -3.40 5.67 2.05
N VAL A 56 -2.27 5.40 1.40
CA VAL A 56 -0.92 5.71 1.88
C VAL A 56 -0.27 6.67 0.89
N LEU A 57 0.28 7.77 1.40
CA LEU A 57 1.03 8.78 0.65
C LEU A 57 2.49 8.78 1.07
N ALA A 58 3.37 8.98 0.09
CA ALA A 58 4.74 9.41 0.32
C ALA A 58 4.87 10.86 -0.13
N LEU A 59 5.46 11.69 0.72
CA LEU A 59 5.63 13.14 0.54
C LEU A 59 7.08 13.53 0.83
N ASP A 60 7.58 14.54 0.14
CA ASP A 60 8.88 15.16 0.39
C ASP A 60 8.70 16.54 1.04
N PRO A 61 8.88 16.66 2.36
CA PRO A 61 8.76 17.93 3.07
C PRO A 61 9.86 18.94 2.72
N SER A 62 10.98 18.49 2.18
CA SER A 62 12.08 19.38 1.76
C SER A 62 11.75 20.20 0.52
N GLN A 63 10.71 19.79 -0.23
CA GLN A 63 10.23 20.48 -1.41
C GLN A 63 8.77 20.90 -1.22
N GLN A 64 8.54 22.20 -1.17
CA GLN A 64 7.21 22.77 -1.05
C GLN A 64 6.62 23.09 -2.41
N THR A 65 5.33 22.82 -2.57
CA THR A 65 4.52 23.16 -3.74
C THR A 65 3.28 23.94 -3.28
N GLU A 66 2.46 24.42 -4.21
CA GLU A 66 1.17 25.04 -3.88
C GLU A 66 0.23 24.10 -3.10
N LEU A 67 0.42 22.80 -3.25
CA LEU A 67 -0.32 21.76 -2.52
C LEU A 67 0.28 21.44 -1.12
N GLY A 68 1.43 22.03 -0.76
CA GLY A 68 2.23 21.71 0.43
C GLY A 68 3.41 20.80 0.09
N ASP A 69 3.73 19.82 0.95
CA ASP A 69 4.83 18.88 0.72
C ASP A 69 4.70 18.21 -0.65
N LYS A 70 5.83 18.11 -1.41
CA LYS A 70 5.80 17.54 -2.76
C LYS A 70 5.35 16.08 -2.75
N PHE A 71 4.40 15.74 -3.62
CA PHE A 71 3.95 14.37 -3.83
C PHE A 71 5.06 13.49 -4.39
N VAL A 72 5.24 12.32 -3.79
CA VAL A 72 6.28 11.35 -4.14
C VAL A 72 5.70 10.01 -4.57
N GLY A 73 4.62 9.56 -3.94
CA GLY A 73 4.01 8.28 -4.30
C GLY A 73 2.74 7.96 -3.53
N PHE A 74 2.06 6.92 -3.98
CA PHE A 74 0.73 6.57 -3.49
C PHE A 74 0.48 5.07 -3.58
N SER A 75 -0.38 4.57 -2.71
CA SER A 75 -1.03 3.26 -2.78
C SER A 75 -2.30 3.29 -1.93
N TYR A 76 -3.21 2.33 -2.13
CA TYR A 76 -4.41 2.21 -1.31
C TYR A 76 -4.82 0.76 -1.09
N ILE A 77 -5.71 0.56 -0.13
CA ILE A 77 -6.37 -0.71 0.17
C ILE A 77 -7.88 -0.62 -0.03
N GLU A 78 -8.51 -1.76 -0.36
CA GLU A 78 -9.96 -1.89 -0.39
C GLU A 78 -10.38 -3.30 0.01
N THR A 79 -11.57 -3.41 0.61
CA THR A 79 -12.12 -4.67 1.11
C THR A 79 -13.17 -5.23 0.16
N TRP A 80 -13.23 -6.55 0.07
CA TRP A 80 -14.11 -7.32 -0.81
C TRP A 80 -14.67 -8.55 -0.09
N GLY A 81 -15.75 -9.12 -0.62
CA GLY A 81 -16.32 -10.35 -0.09
C GLY A 81 -16.64 -10.23 1.40
N ASN A 82 -17.41 -9.22 1.79
CA ASN A 82 -17.75 -8.92 3.19
C ASN A 82 -16.50 -8.83 4.11
N LYS A 83 -15.46 -8.14 3.64
CA LYS A 83 -14.16 -7.92 4.34
C LYS A 83 -13.33 -9.20 4.55
N SER A 84 -13.65 -10.29 3.86
CA SER A 84 -12.82 -11.52 3.88
C SER A 84 -11.52 -11.36 3.07
N TYR A 85 -11.51 -10.39 2.15
CA TYR A 85 -10.37 -10.07 1.31
C TYR A 85 -10.04 -8.58 1.35
N VAL A 86 -8.75 -8.27 1.26
CA VAL A 86 -8.24 -6.89 1.11
C VAL A 86 -7.33 -6.85 -0.11
N THR A 87 -7.52 -5.89 -1.00
CA THR A 87 -6.53 -5.59 -2.05
C THR A 87 -5.59 -4.49 -1.64
N THR A 88 -4.33 -4.62 -2.05
CA THR A 88 -3.38 -3.51 -2.11
C THR A 88 -3.21 -3.11 -3.57
N SER A 89 -3.51 -1.86 -3.90
CA SER A 89 -3.65 -1.38 -5.28
C SER A 89 -3.06 0.01 -5.49
N GLY A 90 -2.87 0.38 -6.76
CA GLY A 90 -2.51 1.75 -7.14
C GLY A 90 -1.10 2.16 -6.75
N LEU A 91 -0.18 1.21 -6.52
CA LEU A 91 1.20 1.53 -6.16
C LEU A 91 1.91 2.27 -7.29
N ILE A 92 2.20 3.53 -7.05
CA ILE A 92 2.95 4.41 -7.96
C ILE A 92 3.99 5.22 -7.20
N VAL A 93 5.06 5.58 -7.88
CA VAL A 93 6.09 6.53 -7.41
C VAL A 93 6.36 7.52 -8.54
N HIS A 94 6.39 8.80 -8.19
CA HIS A 94 6.71 9.89 -9.12
C HIS A 94 8.05 9.62 -9.81
N PRO A 95 8.19 9.86 -11.12
CA PRO A 95 9.39 9.51 -11.89
C PRO A 95 10.70 9.99 -11.27
N ASP A 96 10.74 11.22 -10.76
CA ASP A 96 11.93 11.83 -10.15
C ASP A 96 12.42 11.11 -8.87
N TYR A 97 11.58 10.26 -8.29
CA TYR A 97 11.86 9.56 -7.04
C TYR A 97 12.00 8.05 -7.19
N GLN A 98 11.94 7.55 -8.44
CA GLN A 98 12.16 6.12 -8.71
C GLN A 98 13.60 5.70 -8.40
N GLY A 99 13.81 4.41 -8.13
CA GLY A 99 15.15 3.88 -7.77
C GLY A 99 15.57 4.11 -6.31
N ARG A 100 14.80 4.85 -5.51
CA ARG A 100 15.11 5.23 -4.12
C ARG A 100 14.39 4.35 -3.07
N ASN A 101 13.98 3.15 -3.43
CA ASN A 101 13.28 2.20 -2.55
C ASN A 101 11.93 2.69 -1.96
N ILE A 102 11.38 3.78 -2.49
CA ILE A 102 10.14 4.39 -1.97
C ILE A 102 8.92 3.50 -2.22
N ALA A 103 8.85 2.83 -3.38
CA ALA A 103 7.78 1.89 -3.67
C ALA A 103 7.67 0.78 -2.60
N LYS A 104 8.82 0.26 -2.13
CA LYS A 104 8.85 -0.73 -1.05
C LYS A 104 8.30 -0.15 0.26
N ARG A 105 8.73 1.05 0.65
CA ARG A 105 8.24 1.71 1.87
C ARG A 105 6.72 1.92 1.85
N ILE A 106 6.17 2.42 0.72
CA ILE A 106 4.72 2.58 0.53
C ILE A 106 4.02 1.22 0.63
N LYS A 107 4.58 0.19 -0.01
CA LYS A 107 4.03 -1.16 0.00
C LYS A 107 4.00 -1.76 1.39
N ASP A 108 5.08 -1.62 2.16
CA ASP A 108 5.19 -2.09 3.55
C ASP A 108 4.11 -1.41 4.42
N HIS A 109 3.94 -0.08 4.29
CA HIS A 109 2.90 0.66 5.01
C HIS A 109 1.49 0.23 4.61
N THR A 110 1.25 0.05 3.30
CA THR A 110 -0.05 -0.37 2.79
C THR A 110 -0.42 -1.78 3.26
N PHE A 111 0.56 -2.69 3.28
CA PHE A 111 0.40 -4.05 3.81
C PHE A 111 0.11 -4.03 5.32
N THR A 112 0.91 -3.28 6.08
CA THR A 112 0.73 -3.10 7.53
C THR A 112 -0.65 -2.54 7.84
N LEU A 113 -1.08 -1.50 7.11
CA LEU A 113 -2.41 -0.91 7.26
C LEU A 113 -3.53 -1.94 7.05
N ALA A 114 -3.41 -2.79 6.02
CA ALA A 114 -4.36 -3.87 5.76
C ALA A 114 -4.39 -4.88 6.91
N ARG A 115 -3.23 -5.30 7.41
CA ARG A 115 -3.09 -6.24 8.52
C ARG A 115 -3.66 -5.71 9.84
N VAL A 116 -3.44 -4.42 10.13
CA VAL A 116 -3.97 -3.77 11.35
C VAL A 116 -5.49 -3.65 11.28
N ARG A 117 -6.04 -3.24 10.14
CA ARG A 117 -7.49 -3.01 10.02
C ARG A 117 -8.32 -4.28 9.88
N TRP A 118 -7.76 -5.30 9.22
CA TRP A 118 -8.43 -6.58 8.94
C TRP A 118 -7.46 -7.75 9.15
N PRO A 119 -7.13 -8.09 10.40
CA PRO A 119 -6.07 -9.06 10.72
C PRO A 119 -6.34 -10.48 10.21
N HIS A 120 -7.60 -10.82 9.98
CA HIS A 120 -8.00 -12.15 9.49
C HIS A 120 -8.31 -12.21 8.00
N ALA A 121 -8.35 -11.05 7.31
CA ALA A 121 -8.62 -11.01 5.89
C ALA A 121 -7.41 -11.48 5.09
N LYS A 122 -7.67 -12.22 4.01
CA LYS A 122 -6.67 -12.52 3.00
C LYS A 122 -6.31 -11.25 2.25
N ILE A 123 -5.02 -10.99 2.04
CA ILE A 123 -4.57 -9.79 1.34
C ILE A 123 -4.05 -10.19 -0.04
N PHE A 124 -4.53 -9.55 -1.10
CA PHE A 124 -4.11 -9.90 -2.44
C PHE A 124 -3.80 -8.69 -3.31
N SER A 125 -3.09 -8.92 -4.39
CA SER A 125 -2.91 -7.95 -5.46
C SER A 125 -2.85 -8.64 -6.81
N LEU A 126 -3.27 -7.92 -7.87
CA LEU A 126 -3.05 -8.28 -9.25
C LEU A 126 -1.94 -7.42 -9.81
N THR A 127 -0.90 -8.02 -10.38
CA THR A 127 0.21 -7.28 -10.95
C THR A 127 0.81 -7.98 -12.16
N SER A 128 1.23 -7.19 -13.16
CA SER A 128 2.08 -7.64 -14.27
C SER A 128 3.54 -7.21 -14.11
N GLY A 129 3.88 -6.55 -12.99
CA GLY A 129 5.20 -5.97 -12.76
C GLY A 129 6.08 -6.85 -11.88
N ASP A 130 7.24 -7.28 -12.39
CA ASP A 130 8.22 -8.10 -11.67
C ASP A 130 8.66 -7.46 -10.34
N ALA A 131 8.92 -6.15 -10.32
CA ALA A 131 9.29 -5.44 -9.10
C ALA A 131 8.21 -5.54 -8.01
N VAL A 132 6.92 -5.48 -8.39
CA VAL A 132 5.80 -5.62 -7.44
C VAL A 132 5.68 -7.07 -6.98
N MET A 133 5.89 -8.05 -7.86
CA MET A 133 5.91 -9.46 -7.47
C MET A 133 7.00 -9.73 -6.43
N LYS A 134 8.21 -9.23 -6.64
CA LYS A 134 9.33 -9.35 -5.68
C LYS A 134 8.99 -8.74 -4.31
N MET A 135 8.41 -7.54 -4.29
CA MET A 135 7.98 -6.89 -3.05
C MET A 135 6.88 -7.70 -2.34
N ASN A 136 5.90 -8.22 -3.08
CA ASN A 136 4.86 -9.06 -2.52
C ASN A 136 5.43 -10.36 -1.92
N THR A 137 6.31 -11.04 -2.64
CA THR A 137 6.96 -12.28 -2.15
C THR A 137 7.73 -12.01 -0.86
N ALA A 138 8.44 -10.89 -0.76
CA ALA A 138 9.15 -10.50 0.46
C ALA A 138 8.21 -10.24 1.66
N LEU A 139 6.93 -9.94 1.40
CA LEU A 139 5.87 -9.76 2.41
C LEU A 139 5.09 -11.07 2.69
N GLY A 140 5.52 -12.19 2.12
CA GLY A 140 4.88 -13.49 2.34
C GLY A 140 3.70 -13.81 1.40
N TYR A 141 3.48 -12.99 0.36
CA TYR A 141 2.50 -13.37 -0.67
C TYR A 141 3.04 -14.50 -1.54
N VAL A 142 2.16 -15.37 -1.96
CA VAL A 142 2.45 -16.43 -2.93
C VAL A 142 1.64 -16.23 -4.22
N PRO A 143 2.17 -16.61 -5.39
CA PRO A 143 1.38 -16.63 -6.63
C PRO A 143 0.24 -17.64 -6.52
N VAL A 144 -0.95 -17.22 -6.98
CA VAL A 144 -2.16 -18.05 -6.95
C VAL A 144 -2.95 -17.91 -8.25
N SER A 145 -3.78 -18.91 -8.54
CA SER A 145 -4.77 -18.80 -9.61
C SER A 145 -5.92 -17.88 -9.19
N PHE A 146 -6.57 -17.23 -10.15
CA PHE A 146 -7.61 -16.23 -9.88
C PHE A 146 -8.83 -16.78 -9.13
N ASN A 147 -9.10 -18.08 -9.22
CA ASN A 147 -10.17 -18.74 -8.47
C ASN A 147 -9.90 -18.84 -6.95
N GLN A 148 -8.71 -18.50 -6.49
CA GLN A 148 -8.37 -18.40 -5.06
C GLN A 148 -8.52 -16.96 -4.52
N LEU A 149 -8.84 -16.01 -5.40
CA LEU A 149 -9.11 -14.63 -5.05
C LEU A 149 -10.61 -14.44 -4.76
N THR A 150 -11.00 -13.21 -4.46
CA THR A 150 -12.41 -12.88 -4.23
C THR A 150 -13.27 -13.14 -5.48
N ASP A 151 -14.48 -13.62 -5.28
CA ASP A 151 -15.53 -13.72 -6.30
C ASP A 151 -16.40 -12.46 -6.41
N ASP A 152 -16.13 -11.44 -5.58
CA ASP A 152 -16.87 -10.19 -5.54
C ASP A 152 -16.83 -9.46 -6.89
N ASP A 153 -18.00 -9.36 -7.53
CA ASP A 153 -18.16 -8.69 -8.81
C ASP A 153 -17.71 -7.23 -8.81
N ALA A 154 -17.81 -6.55 -7.65
CA ALA A 154 -17.36 -5.15 -7.54
C ALA A 154 -15.84 -5.01 -7.72
N PHE A 155 -15.07 -5.98 -7.23
CA PHE A 155 -13.64 -6.04 -7.48
C PHE A 155 -13.34 -6.19 -8.98
N TRP A 156 -13.95 -7.19 -9.63
CA TRP A 156 -13.68 -7.50 -11.04
C TRP A 156 -14.15 -6.41 -12.00
N ARG A 157 -15.20 -5.66 -11.63
CA ARG A 157 -15.60 -4.46 -12.39
C ARG A 157 -14.50 -3.40 -12.42
N GLY A 158 -13.64 -3.33 -11.40
CA GLY A 158 -12.49 -2.43 -11.38
C GLY A 158 -11.45 -2.70 -12.47
N CYS A 159 -11.46 -3.89 -13.09
CA CYS A 159 -10.59 -4.20 -14.22
C CYS A 159 -11.08 -3.65 -15.56
N ARG A 160 -12.32 -3.13 -15.66
CA ARG A 160 -12.90 -2.64 -16.93
C ARG A 160 -12.12 -1.49 -17.56
N GLY A 161 -11.49 -0.64 -16.75
CA GLY A 161 -10.62 0.44 -17.23
C GLY A 161 -9.20 0.01 -17.62
N CYS A 162 -8.93 -1.29 -17.72
CA CYS A 162 -7.62 -1.83 -18.05
C CYS A 162 -7.57 -2.30 -19.49
N VAL A 163 -6.48 -2.02 -20.22
CA VAL A 163 -6.27 -2.46 -21.62
C VAL A 163 -6.32 -3.98 -21.78
N ASN A 164 -6.08 -4.74 -20.70
CA ASN A 164 -6.10 -6.20 -20.69
C ASN A 164 -7.48 -6.79 -20.33
N HIS A 165 -8.50 -5.95 -20.08
CA HIS A 165 -9.84 -6.41 -19.72
C HIS A 165 -10.43 -7.42 -20.70
N PRO A 166 -10.27 -7.28 -22.05
CA PRO A 166 -10.78 -8.27 -22.99
C PRO A 166 -10.23 -9.69 -22.75
N ILE A 167 -8.97 -9.82 -22.31
CA ILE A 167 -8.37 -11.13 -21.97
C ILE A 167 -9.07 -11.73 -20.76
N LEU A 168 -9.27 -10.92 -19.71
CA LEU A 168 -9.95 -11.35 -18.49
C LEU A 168 -11.38 -11.82 -18.78
N GLU A 169 -12.11 -11.07 -19.60
CA GLU A 169 -13.49 -11.35 -19.98
C GLU A 169 -13.59 -12.62 -20.82
N MET A 170 -12.75 -12.76 -21.87
CA MET A 170 -12.68 -13.96 -22.71
C MET A 170 -12.36 -15.22 -21.90
N LYS A 171 -11.62 -15.11 -20.81
CA LYS A 171 -11.25 -16.23 -19.92
C LYS A 171 -12.16 -16.37 -18.71
N ASN A 172 -13.35 -15.76 -18.73
CA ASN A 172 -14.33 -15.82 -17.64
C ASN A 172 -13.70 -15.55 -16.27
N ARG A 173 -12.85 -14.52 -16.16
CA ARG A 173 -12.10 -14.10 -14.95
C ARG A 173 -11.14 -15.15 -14.37
N LYS A 174 -10.81 -16.22 -15.10
CA LYS A 174 -9.92 -17.28 -14.64
C LYS A 174 -8.45 -17.00 -14.96
N PHE A 175 -8.18 -16.08 -15.88
CA PHE A 175 -6.83 -15.73 -16.34
C PHE A 175 -6.75 -14.31 -16.90
N CYS A 176 -5.60 -13.66 -16.68
CA CYS A 176 -5.21 -12.41 -17.32
C CYS A 176 -3.67 -12.38 -17.40
N ILE A 177 -3.08 -11.31 -18.00
CA ILE A 177 -1.63 -11.06 -17.99
C ILE A 177 -1.11 -10.81 -16.56
N CYS A 178 -1.96 -10.30 -15.67
CA CYS A 178 -1.58 -10.12 -14.27
C CYS A 178 -1.41 -11.47 -13.56
N THR A 179 -0.44 -11.52 -12.66
CA THR A 179 -0.32 -12.59 -11.66
C THR A 179 -1.15 -12.21 -10.44
N GLY A 180 -1.99 -13.13 -9.96
CA GLY A 180 -2.62 -13.04 -8.65
C GLY A 180 -1.59 -13.39 -7.57
N MET A 181 -1.43 -12.52 -6.58
CA MET A 181 -0.55 -12.74 -5.44
C MET A 181 -1.38 -12.65 -4.16
N LEU A 182 -1.32 -13.67 -3.31
CA LEU A 182 -2.15 -13.82 -2.12
C LEU A 182 -1.30 -14.00 -0.87
N TYR A 183 -1.57 -13.22 0.16
CA TYR A 183 -1.14 -13.44 1.55
C TYR A 183 -2.33 -13.97 2.35
N ASP A 184 -2.22 -15.17 2.90
CA ASP A 184 -3.23 -15.77 3.77
C ASP A 184 -2.73 -15.77 5.23
N PRO A 185 -3.29 -14.94 6.13
CA PRO A 185 -2.83 -14.89 7.51
C PRO A 185 -2.95 -16.23 8.25
N ALA A 186 -3.82 -17.13 7.80
CA ALA A 186 -3.93 -18.47 8.39
C ALA A 186 -2.68 -19.35 8.17
N GLN A 187 -1.88 -19.04 7.16
CA GLN A 187 -0.62 -19.72 6.85
C GLN A 187 0.59 -19.11 7.59
N HIS A 188 0.41 -17.97 8.25
CA HIS A 188 1.43 -17.21 8.98
C HIS A 188 1.16 -17.20 10.49
N LYS A 189 0.67 -18.32 11.02
CA LYS A 189 0.38 -18.48 12.46
C LYS A 189 1.68 -18.41 13.26
N GLY A 190 1.70 -17.58 14.30
CA GLY A 190 2.88 -17.38 15.16
C GLY A 190 3.79 -16.23 14.73
N GLU A 191 3.60 -15.65 13.55
CA GLU A 191 4.23 -14.38 13.23
C GLU A 191 3.55 -13.25 14.03
N PRO A 192 4.32 -12.31 14.61
CA PRO A 192 3.74 -11.21 15.36
C PRO A 192 2.82 -10.38 14.46
N THR A 193 1.67 -10.03 14.96
CA THR A 193 0.75 -9.13 14.25
C THR A 193 1.36 -7.72 14.17
N PRO A 194 0.99 -6.89 13.19
CA PRO A 194 1.43 -5.51 13.14
C PRO A 194 1.13 -4.71 14.41
N VAL A 195 0.07 -5.06 15.13
CA VAL A 195 -0.29 -4.45 16.42
C VAL A 195 0.73 -4.84 17.49
N GLU A 196 1.10 -6.11 17.57
CA GLU A 196 2.12 -6.60 18.50
C GLU A 196 3.49 -6.00 18.19
N ILE A 197 3.89 -5.93 16.90
CA ILE A 197 5.13 -5.27 16.47
C ILE A 197 5.12 -3.79 16.89
N PHE A 198 4.01 -3.09 16.66
CA PHE A 198 3.88 -1.68 17.05
C PHE A 198 3.96 -1.51 18.58
N GLN A 199 3.28 -2.36 19.33
CA GLN A 199 3.34 -2.34 20.80
C GLN A 199 4.75 -2.61 21.32
N GLU A 200 5.49 -3.53 20.70
CA GLU A 200 6.89 -3.82 21.05
C GLU A 200 7.79 -2.60 20.79
N ILE A 201 7.67 -1.99 19.61
CA ILE A 201 8.40 -0.75 19.26
C ILE A 201 8.11 0.36 20.28
N MET A 202 6.83 0.58 20.61
CA MET A 202 6.45 1.60 21.59
C MET A 202 7.00 1.32 22.98
N LYS A 203 7.05 0.05 23.42
CA LYS A 203 7.68 -0.34 24.67
C LYS A 203 9.18 -0.08 24.68
N GLU A 204 9.87 -0.37 23.56
CA GLU A 204 11.30 -0.10 23.46
C GLU A 204 11.61 1.39 23.45
N MET A 205 10.81 2.21 22.76
CA MET A 205 10.96 3.67 22.76
C MET A 205 10.78 4.24 24.17
N ALA A 206 9.75 3.81 24.89
CA ALA A 206 9.49 4.25 26.27
C ALA A 206 10.64 3.89 27.24
N LYS A 207 11.32 2.74 27.02
CA LYS A 207 12.50 2.37 27.80
C LYS A 207 13.70 3.30 27.55
N ARG A 208 13.86 3.81 26.31
CA ARG A 208 14.95 4.72 25.94
C ARG A 208 14.74 6.15 26.47
N GLU A 209 13.49 6.54 26.69
CA GLU A 209 13.13 7.85 27.24
C GLU A 209 13.15 7.89 28.79
N SER A 210 13.33 6.75 29.46
CA SER A 210 13.48 6.71 30.91
C SER A 210 14.79 7.37 31.32
N PRO A 211 14.79 8.35 32.24
CA PRO A 211 16.01 9.05 32.66
C PRO A 211 17.01 8.05 33.24
N LEU A 212 18.30 8.23 32.87
CA LEU A 212 19.40 7.49 33.45
C LEU A 212 19.35 7.60 35.00
N PRO A 213 19.60 6.50 35.72
CA PRO A 213 19.63 6.54 37.17
C PRO A 213 20.64 7.62 37.61
N THR A 214 20.16 8.58 38.40
CA THR A 214 21.01 9.60 38.99
C THR A 214 22.04 8.89 39.86
N SER A 215 23.33 9.14 39.58
CA SER A 215 24.43 8.64 40.38
C SER A 215 24.22 9.03 41.86
N PRO A 216 24.47 8.14 42.82
CA PRO A 216 24.38 8.50 44.24
C PRO A 216 25.36 9.61 44.52
N LYS A 217 24.84 10.71 45.10
CA LYS A 217 25.71 11.78 45.65
C LYS A 217 26.59 11.14 46.67
N GLY A 218 27.91 11.25 46.48
CA GLY A 218 28.89 10.86 47.48
C GLY A 218 28.65 11.68 48.77
N GLU A 219 28.51 10.97 49.85
CA GLU A 219 28.62 11.53 51.20
C GLU A 219 30.11 11.85 51.44
N GLU A 220 30.42 13.13 51.72
CA GLU A 220 31.61 13.54 52.45
C GLU A 220 31.29 13.61 53.96
#